data_e1c248c49e7df5bb701685cbe1e29161
#
_entry.id   e1c248c49e7df5bb701685cbe1e29161
#
_cell.length_a   1.000
_cell.length_b   1.000
_cell.length_c   1.000
_cell.angle_alpha   90.00
_cell.angle_beta   90.00
_cell.angle_gamma   90.00
#
_symmetry.space_group_name_H-M   'P 1'
#
loop_
_entity.id
_entity.type
_entity.pdbx_description
1 polymer ?
#
loop_
_entity_poly.entity_id
_entity_poly.type
_entity_poly.pdbx_seq_one_letter_code
_entity_poly.pdbx_strand_id
1 'polypeptide(L)'
;GRIQLNRMAQWTSVRNRNANILTKCFKNFTDEESPIRIPMLKNQKGSVHAYYKFYVFVRQDFLRDDWDRDRIVSEITSMGIPCMHGSCSEIYLEKAFDNTNFRPKERLPIAKELGESSIVFLVHPTLSEKEMHVIAESATSVFDQAKK
;
A
#
# COMPACT_ATOMS: atom_id res chain seq x y z
N GLY A 1 -14.83 7.88 -21.78
CA GLY A 1 -13.63 7.16 -22.21
C GLY A 1 -12.62 8.04 -22.92
N ARG A 2 -12.95 8.65 -24.09
CA ARG A 2 -12.01 9.40 -24.94
C ARG A 2 -11.34 10.59 -24.22
N ILE A 3 -12.10 11.36 -23.44
CA ILE A 3 -11.57 12.49 -22.66
C ILE A 3 -10.56 12.01 -21.61
N GLN A 4 -10.86 10.88 -20.94
CA GLN A 4 -9.98 10.31 -19.92
C GLN A 4 -8.69 9.74 -20.52
N LEU A 5 -8.79 9.10 -21.71
CA LEU A 5 -7.61 8.63 -22.43
C LEU A 5 -6.64 9.76 -22.75
N ASN A 6 -7.14 10.91 -23.20
CA ASN A 6 -6.30 12.09 -23.49
C ASN A 6 -5.59 12.65 -22.25
N ARG A 7 -6.13 12.41 -21.04
CA ARG A 7 -5.54 12.84 -19.75
C ARG A 7 -4.62 11.79 -19.12
N MET A 8 -4.65 10.56 -19.62
CA MET A 8 -4.01 9.42 -18.97
C MET A 8 -2.50 9.60 -18.80
N ALA A 9 -1.80 10.12 -19.80
CA ALA A 9 -0.35 10.35 -19.73
C ALA A 9 0.01 11.34 -18.60
N GLN A 10 -0.69 12.47 -18.52
CA GLN A 10 -0.52 13.45 -17.47
C GLN A 10 -0.84 12.88 -16.08
N TRP A 11 -1.95 12.16 -15.94
CA TRP A 11 -2.34 11.55 -14.68
C TRP A 11 -1.36 10.48 -14.21
N THR A 12 -0.81 9.70 -15.12
CA THR A 12 0.22 8.70 -14.80
C THR A 12 1.50 9.38 -14.31
N SER A 13 1.91 10.46 -14.96
CA SER A 13 3.07 11.26 -14.53
C SER A 13 2.88 11.81 -13.11
N VAL A 14 1.71 12.39 -12.80
CA VAL A 14 1.43 12.91 -11.46
C VAL A 14 1.38 11.79 -10.41
N ARG A 15 0.75 10.64 -10.71
CA ARG A 15 0.77 9.47 -9.80
C ARG A 15 2.18 8.98 -9.52
N ASN A 16 3.05 8.93 -10.53
CA ASN A 16 4.45 8.56 -10.35
C ASN A 16 5.20 9.57 -9.47
N ARG A 17 5.00 10.88 -9.67
CA ARG A 17 5.53 11.91 -8.79
C ARG A 17 5.10 11.68 -7.34
N ASN A 18 3.79 11.50 -7.10
CA ASN A 18 3.22 11.28 -5.78
C ASN A 18 3.76 10.00 -5.13
N ALA A 19 3.84 8.90 -5.88
CA ALA A 19 4.42 7.65 -5.41
C ALA A 19 5.91 7.80 -5.06
N ASN A 20 6.66 8.58 -5.83
CA ASN A 20 8.07 8.85 -5.56
C ASN A 20 8.27 9.65 -4.27
N ILE A 21 7.37 10.56 -3.91
CA ILE A 21 7.41 11.27 -2.62
C ILE A 21 7.28 10.26 -1.48
N LEU A 22 6.24 9.41 -1.51
CA LEU A 22 6.07 8.36 -0.49
C LEU A 22 7.27 7.41 -0.42
N THR A 23 7.77 6.94 -1.56
CA THR A 23 8.92 6.03 -1.62
C THR A 23 10.15 6.64 -0.97
N LYS A 24 10.43 7.93 -1.21
CA LYS A 24 11.57 8.64 -0.62
C LYS A 24 11.41 8.81 0.89
N CYS A 25 10.23 9.23 1.34
CA CYS A 25 9.96 9.46 2.76
C CYS A 25 9.97 8.13 3.56
N PHE A 26 9.50 7.04 2.96
CA PHE A 26 9.45 5.74 3.63
C PHE A 26 10.76 4.96 3.57
N LYS A 27 11.79 5.46 2.89
CA LYS A 27 13.04 4.74 2.64
C LYS A 27 13.67 4.18 3.92
N ASN A 28 13.68 4.96 5.00
CA ASN A 28 14.28 4.56 6.29
C ASN A 28 13.50 3.47 7.04
N PHE A 29 12.33 3.06 6.50
CA PHE A 29 11.46 2.04 7.08
C PHE A 29 11.36 0.79 6.19
N THR A 30 12.21 0.66 5.16
CA THR A 30 12.12 -0.42 4.15
C THR A 30 13.34 -1.33 4.10
N ASP A 31 14.31 -1.19 4.98
CA ASP A 31 15.46 -2.07 5.12
C ASP A 31 15.03 -3.48 5.55
N GLU A 32 15.95 -4.46 5.58
CA GLU A 32 15.62 -5.86 5.87
C GLU A 32 14.95 -6.06 7.24
N GLU A 33 15.37 -5.29 8.24
CA GLU A 33 14.84 -5.32 9.63
C GLU A 33 13.87 -4.17 9.93
N SER A 34 13.21 -3.64 8.91
CA SER A 34 12.30 -2.51 9.06
C SER A 34 10.83 -2.91 8.99
N PRO A 35 9.92 -2.12 9.60
CA PRO A 35 8.54 -2.50 9.82
C PRO A 35 7.70 -2.62 8.55
N ILE A 36 8.18 -2.08 7.42
CA ILE A 36 7.42 -2.11 6.16
C ILE A 36 8.27 -2.55 4.97
N ARG A 37 7.59 -2.98 3.92
CA ARG A 37 8.15 -3.31 2.61
C ARG A 37 7.35 -2.60 1.52
N ILE A 38 8.05 -1.96 0.58
CA ILE A 38 7.47 -1.38 -0.63
C ILE A 38 7.80 -2.29 -1.81
N PRO A 39 6.79 -2.77 -2.57
CA PRO A 39 7.03 -3.55 -3.79
C PRO A 39 7.77 -2.70 -4.82
N MET A 40 8.90 -3.19 -5.29
CA MET A 40 9.68 -2.54 -6.35
C MET A 40 9.69 -3.40 -7.61
N LEU A 41 9.58 -2.77 -8.78
CA LEU A 41 9.76 -3.46 -10.05
C LEU A 41 11.22 -3.91 -10.19
N LYS A 42 11.46 -5.22 -10.26
CA LYS A 42 12.82 -5.79 -10.40
C LYS A 42 13.52 -5.38 -11.70
N ASN A 43 12.76 -5.17 -12.78
CA ASN A 43 13.27 -4.77 -14.10
C ASN A 43 12.51 -3.55 -14.59
N GLN A 44 13.07 -2.36 -14.37
CA GLN A 44 12.43 -1.11 -14.76
C GLN A 44 12.64 -0.73 -16.24
N LYS A 45 13.46 -1.49 -17.01
CA LYS A 45 13.77 -1.14 -18.39
C LYS A 45 12.51 -1.25 -19.26
N GLY A 46 11.95 -0.11 -19.67
CA GLY A 46 10.75 -0.02 -20.50
C GLY A 46 9.41 -0.20 -19.80
N SER A 47 9.39 -0.39 -18.47
CA SER A 47 8.15 -0.52 -17.69
C SER A 47 7.86 0.74 -16.87
N VAL A 48 6.62 1.23 -16.95
CA VAL A 48 6.14 2.36 -16.14
C VAL A 48 4.98 1.87 -15.28
N HIS A 49 5.09 2.04 -13.96
CA HIS A 49 4.01 1.69 -13.04
C HIS A 49 2.92 2.76 -13.10
N ALA A 50 1.66 2.35 -13.25
CA ALA A 50 0.52 3.28 -13.35
C ALA A 50 0.10 3.88 -11.99
N TYR A 51 0.53 3.29 -10.89
CA TYR A 51 0.21 3.69 -9.52
C TYR A 51 -1.27 4.05 -9.30
N TYR A 52 -2.16 3.11 -9.61
CA TYR A 52 -3.58 3.27 -9.26
C TYR A 52 -3.75 3.50 -7.75
N LYS A 53 -2.97 2.76 -6.96
CA LYS A 53 -2.79 2.88 -5.52
C LYS A 53 -1.31 2.66 -5.18
N PHE A 54 -0.86 3.15 -4.04
CA PHE A 54 0.47 2.90 -3.52
C PHE A 54 0.38 1.87 -2.39
N TYR A 55 0.94 0.69 -2.60
CA TYR A 55 0.93 -0.41 -1.65
C TYR A 55 2.17 -0.41 -0.77
N VAL A 56 1.95 -0.67 0.51
CA VAL A 56 2.96 -0.96 1.53
C VAL A 56 2.56 -2.26 2.22
N PHE A 57 3.52 -3.10 2.56
CA PHE A 57 3.29 -4.34 3.30
C PHE A 57 4.00 -4.26 4.65
N VAL A 58 3.26 -4.50 5.71
CA VAL A 58 3.76 -4.52 7.08
C VAL A 58 4.53 -5.81 7.34
N ARG A 59 5.61 -5.73 8.08
CA ARG A 59 6.39 -6.86 8.56
C ARG A 59 6.20 -6.96 10.08
N GLN A 60 5.29 -7.83 10.50
CA GLN A 60 4.86 -7.97 11.90
C GLN A 60 6.02 -8.23 12.85
N ASP A 61 7.04 -8.98 12.44
CA ASP A 61 8.19 -9.34 13.26
C ASP A 61 9.04 -8.13 13.72
N PHE A 62 8.95 -7.02 12.98
CA PHE A 62 9.67 -5.77 13.25
C PHE A 62 8.80 -4.69 13.89
N LEU A 63 7.56 -5.04 14.26
CA LEU A 63 6.67 -4.18 15.04
C LEU A 63 6.79 -4.50 16.53
N ARG A 64 6.55 -3.49 17.35
CA ARG A 64 6.34 -3.66 18.80
C ARG A 64 5.15 -4.59 19.02
N ASP A 65 5.14 -5.30 20.15
CA ASP A 65 4.17 -6.37 20.44
C ASP A 65 2.71 -5.89 20.48
N ASP A 66 2.50 -4.62 20.78
CA ASP A 66 1.18 -3.97 20.83
C ASP A 66 0.77 -3.32 19.50
N TRP A 67 1.54 -3.53 18.42
CA TRP A 67 1.29 -2.98 17.09
C TRP A 67 1.04 -4.08 16.06
N ASP A 68 0.10 -3.79 15.18
CA ASP A 68 -0.21 -4.58 13.99
C ASP A 68 -0.59 -3.67 12.82
N ARG A 69 -0.87 -4.26 11.66
CA ARG A 69 -1.32 -3.55 10.48
C ARG A 69 -2.58 -2.72 10.74
N ASP A 70 -3.54 -3.24 11.48
CA ASP A 70 -4.83 -2.60 11.71
C ASP A 70 -4.69 -1.38 12.61
N ARG A 71 -3.84 -1.46 13.63
CA ARG A 71 -3.48 -0.33 14.46
C ARG A 71 -2.77 0.77 13.65
N ILE A 72 -1.81 0.42 12.81
CA ILE A 72 -1.13 1.38 11.92
C ILE A 72 -2.15 2.13 11.06
N VAL A 73 -3.08 1.42 10.42
CA VAL A 73 -4.15 2.03 9.60
C VAL A 73 -5.03 2.94 10.44
N SER A 74 -5.41 2.52 11.65
CA SER A 74 -6.24 3.30 12.57
C SER A 74 -5.55 4.60 12.99
N GLU A 75 -4.29 4.53 13.41
CA GLU A 75 -3.50 5.70 13.84
C GLU A 75 -3.33 6.71 12.70
N ILE A 76 -2.94 6.26 11.49
CA ILE A 76 -2.82 7.14 10.32
C ILE A 76 -4.17 7.78 9.97
N THR A 77 -5.24 7.00 10.02
CA THR A 77 -6.60 7.49 9.70
C THR A 77 -7.07 8.51 10.73
N SER A 78 -6.75 8.32 12.01
CA SER A 78 -7.08 9.27 13.09
C SER A 78 -6.46 10.64 12.89
N MET A 79 -5.33 10.72 12.18
CA MET A 79 -4.68 11.98 11.78
C MET A 79 -5.35 12.64 10.56
N GLY A 80 -6.48 12.11 10.08
CA GLY A 80 -7.20 12.62 8.91
C GLY A 80 -6.60 12.21 7.57
N ILE A 81 -5.66 11.27 7.54
CA ILE A 81 -5.03 10.76 6.32
C ILE A 81 -5.77 9.52 5.82
N PRO A 82 -6.31 9.53 4.59
CA PRO A 82 -6.93 8.35 4.01
C PRO A 82 -5.91 7.21 3.85
N CYS A 83 -6.04 6.19 4.69
CA CYS A 83 -5.24 4.99 4.69
C CYS A 83 -6.17 3.78 4.82
N MET A 84 -5.96 2.75 4.03
CA MET A 84 -6.88 1.63 3.95
C MET A 84 -6.13 0.30 3.92
N HIS A 85 -6.83 -0.77 4.27
CA HIS A 85 -6.38 -2.11 3.96
C HIS A 85 -6.25 -2.31 2.45
N GLY A 86 -5.39 -3.22 2.03
CA GLY A 86 -5.25 -3.58 0.62
C GLY A 86 -6.52 -4.22 0.04
N SER A 87 -6.46 -4.52 -1.23
CA SER A 87 -7.54 -5.22 -1.92
C SER A 87 -7.70 -6.64 -1.36
N CYS A 88 -8.88 -7.25 -1.57
CA CYS A 88 -9.15 -8.63 -1.23
C CYS A 88 -8.14 -9.56 -1.92
N SER A 89 -7.24 -10.14 -1.15
CA SER A 89 -6.19 -11.05 -1.64
C SER A 89 -6.68 -12.50 -1.72
N GLU A 90 -7.68 -12.84 -0.93
CA GLU A 90 -8.24 -14.19 -0.82
C GLU A 90 -9.66 -14.23 -1.40
N ILE A 91 -9.83 -13.75 -2.63
CA ILE A 91 -11.14 -13.68 -3.31
C ILE A 91 -11.87 -15.04 -3.34
N TYR A 92 -11.14 -16.13 -3.30
CA TYR A 92 -11.69 -17.50 -3.25
C TYR A 92 -12.44 -17.79 -1.94
N LEU A 93 -12.31 -16.96 -0.90
CA LEU A 93 -13.08 -17.05 0.34
C LEU A 93 -14.44 -16.36 0.26
N GLU A 94 -14.70 -15.61 -0.81
CA GLU A 94 -15.98 -14.96 -1.01
C GLU A 94 -17.12 -15.97 -1.16
N LYS A 95 -18.30 -15.61 -0.67
CA LYS A 95 -19.51 -16.48 -0.69
C LYS A 95 -19.85 -17.03 -2.07
N ALA A 96 -19.50 -16.30 -3.14
CA ALA A 96 -19.69 -16.74 -4.52
C ALA A 96 -18.97 -18.06 -4.86
N PHE A 97 -17.93 -18.41 -4.11
CA PHE A 97 -17.14 -19.63 -4.30
C PHE A 97 -17.50 -20.75 -3.31
N ASP A 98 -18.47 -20.52 -2.41
CA ASP A 98 -18.95 -21.56 -1.53
C ASP A 98 -19.55 -22.71 -2.34
N ASN A 99 -19.22 -23.96 -1.95
CA ASN A 99 -19.69 -25.18 -2.62
C ASN A 99 -19.30 -25.31 -4.11
N THR A 100 -18.24 -24.63 -4.52
CA THR A 100 -17.66 -24.75 -5.87
C THR A 100 -16.34 -25.50 -5.83
N ASN A 101 -15.90 -26.04 -6.99
CA ASN A 101 -14.57 -26.64 -7.13
C ASN A 101 -13.45 -25.60 -7.30
N PHE A 102 -13.77 -24.31 -7.30
CA PHE A 102 -12.80 -23.22 -7.46
C PHE A 102 -12.19 -22.74 -6.16
N ARG A 103 -12.78 -23.14 -5.02
CA ARG A 103 -12.23 -22.82 -3.71
C ARG A 103 -11.15 -23.86 -3.34
N PRO A 104 -9.90 -23.45 -3.09
CA PRO A 104 -8.88 -24.38 -2.61
C PRO A 104 -9.25 -24.97 -1.26
N LYS A 105 -8.82 -26.21 -0.98
CA LYS A 105 -9.10 -26.90 0.29
C LYS A 105 -8.47 -26.19 1.49
N GLU A 106 -7.30 -25.57 1.26
CA GLU A 106 -6.56 -24.83 2.28
C GLU A 106 -6.32 -23.41 1.81
N ARG A 107 -6.19 -22.48 2.76
CA ARG A 107 -5.85 -21.08 2.45
C ARG A 107 -4.48 -21.00 1.78
N LEU A 108 -4.38 -20.22 0.74
CA LEU A 108 -3.12 -19.96 0.03
C LEU A 108 -2.23 -19.07 0.90
N PRO A 109 -1.07 -19.52 1.37
CA PRO A 109 -0.30 -18.83 2.41
C PRO A 109 0.15 -17.43 1.97
N ILE A 110 0.60 -17.29 0.73
CA ILE A 110 1.03 -15.98 0.20
C ILE A 110 -0.15 -15.01 0.06
N ALA A 111 -1.31 -15.50 -0.38
CA ALA A 111 -2.50 -14.65 -0.49
C ALA A 111 -2.96 -14.16 0.88
N LYS A 112 -2.92 -15.04 1.88
CA LYS A 112 -3.20 -14.71 3.29
C LYS A 112 -2.23 -13.64 3.80
N GLU A 113 -0.92 -13.86 3.67
CA GLU A 113 0.12 -12.92 4.10
C GLU A 113 -0.09 -11.53 3.48
N LEU A 114 -0.31 -11.47 2.17
CA LEU A 114 -0.55 -10.21 1.47
C LEU A 114 -1.82 -9.51 1.94
N GLY A 115 -2.88 -10.26 2.25
CA GLY A 115 -4.13 -9.73 2.79
C GLY A 115 -4.00 -9.15 4.19
N GLU A 116 -3.26 -9.83 5.04
CA GLU A 116 -3.07 -9.46 6.44
C GLU A 116 -2.04 -8.35 6.65
N SER A 117 -1.12 -8.14 5.69
CA SER A 117 -0.02 -7.17 5.81
C SER A 117 -0.19 -5.90 4.97
N SER A 118 -1.11 -5.88 4.00
CA SER A 118 -1.18 -4.77 3.03
C SER A 118 -1.84 -3.51 3.58
N ILE A 119 -1.21 -2.37 3.29
CA ILE A 119 -1.71 -1.02 3.49
C ILE A 119 -1.71 -0.29 2.14
N VAL A 120 -2.68 0.59 1.94
CA VAL A 120 -2.84 1.36 0.70
C VAL A 120 -2.93 2.84 0.99
N PHE A 121 -2.09 3.60 0.30
CA PHE A 121 -2.16 5.06 0.23
C PHE A 121 -2.68 5.53 -1.12
N LEU A 122 -3.41 6.65 -1.10
CA LEU A 122 -3.87 7.31 -2.31
C LEU A 122 -2.73 8.14 -2.91
N VAL A 123 -2.54 8.02 -4.22
CA VAL A 123 -1.61 8.83 -5.02
C VAL A 123 -2.34 9.49 -6.18
N HIS A 124 -3.60 9.86 -5.96
CA HIS A 124 -4.50 10.39 -6.98
C HIS A 124 -3.92 11.67 -7.62
N PRO A 125 -4.12 11.90 -8.94
CA PRO A 125 -3.53 13.04 -9.64
C PRO A 125 -4.07 14.41 -9.21
N THR A 126 -5.12 14.48 -8.40
CA THR A 126 -5.60 15.73 -7.79
C THR A 126 -4.83 16.13 -6.54
N LEU A 127 -4.04 15.22 -5.95
CA LEU A 127 -3.24 15.52 -4.78
C LEU A 127 -2.01 16.34 -5.16
N SER A 128 -1.83 17.47 -4.46
CA SER A 128 -0.66 18.33 -4.59
C SER A 128 0.57 17.70 -3.92
N GLU A 129 1.76 18.18 -4.23
CA GLU A 129 3.00 17.74 -3.56
C GLU A 129 2.98 18.04 -2.07
N LYS A 130 2.40 19.17 -1.67
CA LYS A 130 2.25 19.55 -0.25
C LYS A 130 1.39 18.52 0.51
N GLU A 131 0.24 18.14 -0.06
CA GLU A 131 -0.61 17.10 0.55
C GLU A 131 0.11 15.75 0.62
N MET A 132 0.87 15.39 -0.42
CA MET A 132 1.67 14.16 -0.40
C MET A 132 2.76 14.16 0.67
N HIS A 133 3.38 15.29 0.96
CA HIS A 133 4.33 15.42 2.06
C HIS A 133 3.64 15.29 3.42
N VAL A 134 2.48 15.91 3.62
CA VAL A 134 1.69 15.73 4.85
C VAL A 134 1.32 14.26 5.06
N ILE A 135 0.85 13.56 4.01
CA ILE A 135 0.56 12.12 4.07
C ILE A 135 1.81 11.32 4.47
N ALA A 136 2.94 11.62 3.83
CA ALA A 136 4.20 10.92 4.07
C ALA A 136 4.71 11.13 5.51
N GLU A 137 4.71 12.36 6.00
CA GLU A 137 5.15 12.74 7.35
C GLU A 137 4.27 12.10 8.43
N SER A 138 2.95 12.14 8.25
CA SER A 138 2.02 11.48 9.16
C SER A 138 2.25 9.97 9.23
N ALA A 139 2.38 9.32 8.08
CA ALA A 139 2.61 7.88 8.01
C ALA A 139 3.98 7.49 8.62
N THR A 140 5.05 8.26 8.34
CA THR A 140 6.38 8.00 8.92
C THR A 140 6.38 8.15 10.43
N SER A 141 5.66 9.13 10.98
CA SER A 141 5.50 9.29 12.43
C SER A 141 4.87 8.05 13.07
N VAL A 142 3.86 7.45 12.42
CA VAL A 142 3.22 6.23 12.91
C VAL A 142 4.16 5.01 12.77
N PHE A 143 4.86 4.88 11.65
CA PHE A 143 5.85 3.79 11.47
C PHE A 143 6.97 3.85 12.50
N ASP A 144 7.42 5.04 12.87
CA ASP A 144 8.46 5.23 13.89
C ASP A 144 7.97 4.82 15.29
N GLN A 145 6.71 5.10 15.62
CA GLN A 145 6.10 4.65 16.87
C GLN A 145 5.86 3.13 16.90
N ALA A 146 5.56 2.54 15.76
CA ALA A 146 5.26 1.12 15.64
C ALA A 146 6.52 0.22 15.62
N LYS A 147 7.66 0.77 15.23
CA LYS A 147 8.94 0.03 15.11
C LYS A 147 9.46 -0.43 16.47
N LYS A 148 10.05 -1.66 16.50
CA LYS A 148 10.84 -2.16 17.64
C LYS A 148 12.09 -1.34 17.88
#